data_3aec758bfee653614be04945646d4b12
#
_entry.id   3aec758bfee653614be04945646d4b12
#
_cell.length_a   1.000
_cell.length_b   1.000
_cell.length_c   1.000
_cell.angle_alpha   90.00
_cell.angle_beta   90.00
_cell.angle_gamma   90.00
#
_symmetry.space_group_name_H-M   'P 1'
#
loop_
_entity.id
_entity.type
_entity.pdbx_description
1 polymer ?
#
loop_
_entity_poly.entity_id
_entity_poly.type
_entity_poly.pdbx_seq_one_letter_code
_entity_poly.pdbx_strand_id
1 'polypeptide(L)'
;MFTRRNFLKASALITAGTLIQPTSMFAQKSNTVRPGGNERMQLTFRAFEAKLRHPFAVSGYTRTTTPIVLTEIAYGGFVGYGEAAMPPYLGESQASVMAFLQKVNLSQFNNPFELDDILGYVDSIAIYNTAAKASVDIALHDLVGKLIGQPWHAIWGYTASKVPVTTFTIGMAS
;
A
#
# COMPACT_ATOMS: atom_id res chain seq x y z
N MET A 1 16.02 -14.59 -37.31
CA MET A 1 15.91 -15.44 -36.13
C MET A 1 17.10 -15.19 -35.22
N PHE A 2 16.93 -14.39 -34.13
CA PHE A 2 18.00 -14.06 -33.19
C PHE A 2 18.19 -15.23 -32.21
N THR A 3 19.36 -15.87 -32.24
CA THR A 3 19.69 -16.94 -31.30
C THR A 3 20.40 -16.40 -30.07
N ARG A 4 20.26 -17.11 -28.92
CA ARG A 4 20.95 -16.76 -27.64
C ARG A 4 22.44 -16.52 -27.80
N ARG A 5 23.07 -17.17 -28.78
CA ARG A 5 24.51 -17.07 -29.10
C ARG A 5 24.88 -15.70 -29.69
N ASN A 6 23.96 -15.03 -30.40
CA ASN A 6 24.17 -13.71 -30.99
C ASN A 6 24.02 -12.58 -29.96
N PHE A 7 23.21 -12.80 -28.92
CA PHE A 7 23.06 -11.86 -27.80
C PHE A 7 24.35 -11.77 -26.97
N LEU A 8 25.00 -12.91 -26.68
CA LEU A 8 26.25 -12.94 -25.92
C LEU A 8 27.43 -12.35 -26.69
N LYS A 9 27.43 -12.41 -28.03
CA LYS A 9 28.48 -11.77 -28.85
C LYS A 9 28.33 -10.25 -28.95
N ALA A 10 27.11 -9.72 -28.87
CA ALA A 10 26.85 -8.28 -28.86
C ALA A 10 27.27 -7.62 -27.54
N SER A 11 27.22 -8.35 -26.42
CA SER A 11 27.62 -7.85 -25.11
C SER A 11 29.12 -7.72 -24.92
N ALA A 12 29.94 -8.39 -25.73
CA ALA A 12 31.42 -8.38 -25.61
C ALA A 12 32.13 -7.24 -26.37
N LEU A 13 31.38 -6.45 -27.14
CA LEU A 13 31.96 -5.40 -28.01
C LEU A 13 31.81 -3.97 -27.47
N ILE A 14 31.25 -3.79 -26.24
CA ILE A 14 31.02 -2.46 -25.62
C ILE A 14 32.10 -2.10 -24.57
N THR A 15 33.17 -2.87 -24.43
CA THR A 15 34.21 -2.65 -23.39
C THR A 15 35.50 -2.00 -23.88
N ALA A 16 35.49 -1.29 -25.01
CA ALA A 16 36.67 -0.52 -25.44
C ALA A 16 36.25 0.84 -26.01
N GLY A 17 36.18 1.83 -25.16
CA GLY A 17 36.10 3.22 -25.63
C GLY A 17 35.37 4.17 -24.70
N THR A 18 36.17 5.05 -24.11
CA THR A 18 35.79 6.29 -23.39
C THR A 18 35.45 6.15 -21.90
N LEU A 19 36.44 6.45 -21.09
CA LEU A 19 36.35 6.98 -19.73
C LEU A 19 35.61 8.33 -19.76
N ILE A 20 34.27 8.29 -19.72
CA ILE A 20 33.45 9.42 -19.26
C ILE A 20 33.14 9.11 -17.81
N GLN A 21 33.80 9.82 -16.88
CA GLN A 21 33.39 9.81 -15.47
C GLN A 21 31.92 10.27 -15.40
N PRO A 22 30.97 9.45 -14.92
CA PRO A 22 29.68 9.97 -14.54
C PRO A 22 29.90 10.80 -13.28
N THR A 23 29.78 12.12 -13.41
CA THR A 23 29.57 13.01 -12.28
C THR A 23 28.50 12.40 -11.39
N SER A 24 28.87 12.19 -10.14
CA SER A 24 28.02 11.70 -9.04
C SER A 24 26.80 12.58 -8.85
N MET A 25 25.72 12.29 -9.56
CA MET A 25 24.38 12.80 -9.22
C MET A 25 23.52 11.61 -8.80
N PHE A 26 23.14 11.66 -7.52
CA PHE A 26 22.18 10.74 -6.89
C PHE A 26 22.63 9.27 -6.76
N ALA A 27 23.70 9.03 -6.02
CA ALA A 27 23.73 7.82 -5.22
C ALA A 27 22.73 7.97 -4.06
N GLN A 28 21.47 7.85 -4.36
CA GLN A 28 20.45 7.58 -3.35
C GLN A 28 20.86 6.25 -2.76
N LYS A 29 21.30 6.26 -1.46
CA LYS A 29 21.53 5.02 -0.72
C LYS A 29 20.24 4.21 -0.83
N SER A 30 20.21 3.23 -1.70
CA SER A 30 19.20 2.20 -1.67
C SER A 30 19.45 1.41 -0.39
N ASN A 31 18.76 1.80 0.69
CA ASN A 31 18.57 0.91 1.83
C ASN A 31 17.68 -0.23 1.33
N THR A 32 18.25 -1.16 0.60
CA THR A 32 17.60 -2.43 0.30
C THR A 32 17.50 -3.17 1.63
N VAL A 33 16.37 -3.06 2.28
CA VAL A 33 16.04 -3.89 3.43
C VAL A 33 16.02 -5.34 2.92
N ARG A 34 16.98 -6.13 3.40
CA ARG A 34 16.96 -7.58 3.12
C ARG A 34 15.93 -8.21 4.03
N PRO A 35 14.87 -8.85 3.51
CA PRO A 35 13.98 -9.64 4.33
C PRO A 35 14.79 -10.79 4.97
N GLY A 36 14.65 -11.00 6.27
CA GLY A 36 15.29 -12.15 6.91
C GLY A 36 16.07 -11.85 8.20
N GLY A 37 15.93 -10.65 8.77
CA GLY A 37 16.36 -10.39 10.15
C GLY A 37 15.28 -10.82 11.16
N ASN A 38 15.60 -10.73 12.47
CA ASN A 38 14.64 -10.93 13.57
C ASN A 38 13.55 -9.84 13.65
N GLU A 39 13.44 -9.01 12.63
CA GLU A 39 12.47 -7.92 12.58
C GLU A 39 11.07 -8.46 12.32
N ARG A 40 10.09 -7.90 13.03
CA ARG A 40 8.70 -8.31 12.96
C ARG A 40 7.84 -7.14 12.54
N MET A 41 6.82 -7.41 11.75
CA MET A 41 5.82 -6.39 11.43
C MET A 41 5.05 -5.98 12.68
N GLN A 42 4.88 -4.67 12.85
CA GLN A 42 4.12 -4.08 13.95
C GLN A 42 2.90 -3.38 13.38
N LEU A 43 1.72 -3.79 13.83
CA LEU A 43 0.44 -3.19 13.47
C LEU A 43 0.03 -2.21 14.56
N THR A 44 -0.26 -0.98 14.17
CA THR A 44 -0.91 0.02 15.01
C THR A 44 -2.11 0.63 14.31
N PHE A 45 -3.11 1.05 15.06
CA PHE A 45 -4.33 1.62 14.50
C PHE A 45 -4.99 2.59 15.48
N ARG A 46 -5.73 3.55 14.94
CA ARG A 46 -6.45 4.53 15.73
C ARG A 46 -7.71 5.02 15.03
N ALA A 47 -8.75 5.28 15.81
CA ALA A 47 -9.94 5.98 15.32
C ALA A 47 -9.59 7.44 14.97
N PHE A 48 -10.19 7.95 13.90
CA PHE A 48 -10.01 9.32 13.46
C PHE A 48 -11.30 9.86 12.83
N GLU A 49 -11.64 11.11 13.11
CA GLU A 49 -12.74 11.84 12.48
C GLU A 49 -12.19 12.77 11.41
N ALA A 50 -12.31 12.37 10.15
CA ALA A 50 -11.88 13.19 9.03
C ALA A 50 -12.88 14.32 8.79
N LYS A 51 -12.43 15.57 8.97
CA LYS A 51 -13.26 16.76 8.67
C LYS A 51 -13.33 16.95 7.16
N LEU A 52 -14.55 17.00 6.63
CA LEU A 52 -14.76 17.25 5.21
C LEU A 52 -14.51 18.73 4.89
N ARG A 53 -13.90 19.00 3.76
CA ARG A 53 -13.68 20.38 3.25
C ARG A 53 -15.00 21.07 2.95
N HIS A 54 -15.96 20.31 2.43
CA HIS A 54 -17.32 20.75 2.15
C HIS A 54 -18.30 19.75 2.75
N PRO A 55 -19.45 20.19 3.27
CA PRO A 55 -20.49 19.27 3.67
C PRO A 55 -20.86 18.35 2.52
N PHE A 56 -21.03 17.07 2.81
CA PHE A 56 -21.47 16.09 1.84
C PHE A 56 -22.93 15.71 2.12
N ALA A 57 -23.82 16.14 1.25
CA ALA A 57 -25.25 15.89 1.35
C ALA A 57 -25.69 14.92 0.25
N VAL A 58 -26.42 13.89 0.65
CA VAL A 58 -27.14 12.96 -0.23
C VAL A 58 -28.55 12.78 0.28
N SER A 59 -29.43 12.14 -0.52
CA SER A 59 -30.78 11.86 -0.06
C SER A 59 -30.74 11.09 1.27
N GLY A 60 -31.30 11.69 2.31
CA GLY A 60 -31.42 11.07 3.63
C GLY A 60 -30.38 11.46 4.67
N TYR A 61 -29.24 12.02 4.32
CA TYR A 61 -28.28 12.53 5.32
C TYR A 61 -27.29 13.55 4.80
N THR A 62 -26.82 14.39 5.71
CA THR A 62 -25.70 15.32 5.49
C THR A 62 -24.63 15.09 6.55
N ARG A 63 -23.37 15.08 6.13
CA ARG A 63 -22.22 14.97 7.06
C ARG A 63 -21.18 16.02 6.79
N THR A 64 -20.52 16.44 7.86
CA THR A 64 -19.36 17.36 7.84
C THR A 64 -18.07 16.68 8.25
N THR A 65 -18.18 15.48 8.83
CA THR A 65 -17.07 14.60 9.20
C THR A 65 -17.30 13.19 8.65
N THR A 66 -16.24 12.43 8.55
CA THR A 66 -16.29 11.00 8.21
C THR A 66 -15.49 10.23 9.25
N PRO A 67 -16.11 9.31 9.99
CA PRO A 67 -15.38 8.40 10.86
C PRO A 67 -14.57 7.41 10.03
N ILE A 68 -13.28 7.29 10.36
CA ILE A 68 -12.36 6.33 9.75
C ILE A 68 -11.49 5.69 10.82
N VAL A 69 -10.82 4.57 10.50
CA VAL A 69 -9.74 4.02 11.30
C VAL A 69 -8.48 4.04 10.46
N LEU A 70 -7.47 4.73 10.94
CA LEU A 70 -6.14 4.76 10.34
C LEU A 70 -5.35 3.56 10.84
N THR A 71 -4.67 2.87 9.91
CA THR A 71 -3.89 1.67 10.17
C THR A 71 -2.46 1.89 9.68
N GLU A 72 -1.49 1.49 10.48
CA GLU A 72 -0.07 1.59 10.17
C GLU A 72 0.60 0.23 10.37
N ILE A 73 1.44 -0.18 9.42
CA ILE A 73 2.27 -1.38 9.52
C ILE A 73 3.73 -0.94 9.41
N ALA A 74 4.49 -1.10 10.49
CA ALA A 74 5.92 -0.77 10.53
C ALA A 74 6.78 -2.01 10.31
N TYR A 75 7.81 -1.90 9.46
CA TYR A 75 8.82 -2.91 9.20
C TYR A 75 10.02 -2.30 8.47
N GLY A 76 11.24 -2.70 8.82
CA GLY A 76 12.46 -2.31 8.12
C GLY A 76 12.75 -0.81 8.10
N GLY A 77 12.28 -0.08 9.11
CA GLY A 77 12.39 1.38 9.15
C GLY A 77 11.38 2.12 8.24
N PHE A 78 10.46 1.39 7.61
CA PHE A 78 9.36 1.95 6.80
C PHE A 78 8.02 1.76 7.51
N VAL A 79 7.06 2.61 7.16
CA VAL A 79 5.68 2.52 7.64
C VAL A 79 4.75 2.55 6.44
N GLY A 80 3.92 1.52 6.32
CA GLY A 80 2.80 1.47 5.38
C GLY A 80 1.54 1.98 6.03
N TYR A 81 0.74 2.74 5.31
CA TYR A 81 -0.49 3.38 5.78
C TYR A 81 -1.72 2.82 5.10
N GLY A 82 -2.76 2.58 5.87
CA GLY A 82 -4.07 2.15 5.39
C GLY A 82 -5.21 2.88 6.09
N GLU A 83 -6.38 2.80 5.51
CA GLU A 83 -7.58 3.43 6.04
C GLU A 83 -8.77 2.48 5.92
N ALA A 84 -9.51 2.32 7.01
CA ALA A 84 -10.83 1.71 6.98
C ALA A 84 -11.88 2.80 6.85
N ALA A 85 -12.57 2.84 5.72
CA ALA A 85 -13.74 3.68 5.49
C ALA A 85 -15.01 2.87 5.75
N MET A 86 -15.93 3.43 6.53
CA MET A 86 -17.13 2.74 6.99
C MET A 86 -18.38 3.47 6.52
N PRO A 87 -18.78 3.32 5.25
CA PRO A 87 -20.03 3.89 4.79
C PRO A 87 -21.21 3.21 5.53
N PRO A 88 -22.28 3.96 5.85
CA PRO A 88 -23.35 3.48 6.72
C PRO A 88 -24.03 2.18 6.28
N TYR A 89 -24.04 1.92 4.97
CA TYR A 89 -24.68 0.74 4.38
C TYR A 89 -23.87 -0.57 4.54
N LEU A 90 -22.61 -0.50 4.98
CA LEU A 90 -21.81 -1.71 5.23
C LEU A 90 -21.99 -2.28 6.64
N GLY A 91 -22.64 -1.54 7.55
CA GLY A 91 -22.89 -2.00 8.92
C GLY A 91 -21.65 -2.10 9.80
N GLU A 92 -20.50 -1.55 9.37
CA GLU A 92 -19.28 -1.47 10.16
C GLU A 92 -19.19 -0.10 10.87
N SER A 93 -18.43 -0.05 11.96
CA SER A 93 -18.18 1.14 12.77
C SER A 93 -16.71 1.19 13.20
N GLN A 94 -16.25 2.34 13.67
CA GLN A 94 -14.90 2.43 14.26
C GLN A 94 -14.70 1.37 15.36
N ALA A 95 -15.69 1.13 16.20
CA ALA A 95 -15.61 0.13 17.27
C ALA A 95 -15.45 -1.29 16.70
N SER A 96 -16.24 -1.67 15.69
CA SER A 96 -16.14 -3.01 15.07
C SER A 96 -14.82 -3.21 14.33
N VAL A 97 -14.34 -2.19 13.61
CA VAL A 97 -13.05 -2.21 12.93
C VAL A 97 -11.91 -2.36 13.92
N MET A 98 -11.89 -1.54 14.98
CA MET A 98 -10.85 -1.63 16.03
C MET A 98 -10.88 -2.99 16.74
N ALA A 99 -12.07 -3.53 17.04
CA ALA A 99 -12.21 -4.86 17.66
C ALA A 99 -11.70 -5.99 16.77
N PHE A 100 -11.84 -5.86 15.44
CA PHE A 100 -11.22 -6.79 14.48
C PHE A 100 -9.70 -6.64 14.47
N LEU A 101 -9.18 -5.42 14.32
CA LEU A 101 -7.74 -5.15 14.22
C LEU A 101 -6.97 -5.59 15.46
N GLN A 102 -7.59 -5.57 16.65
CA GLN A 102 -7.01 -6.11 17.89
C GLN A 102 -6.73 -7.61 17.82
N LYS A 103 -7.39 -8.36 16.94
CA LYS A 103 -7.17 -9.80 16.75
C LYS A 103 -6.07 -10.09 15.73
N VAL A 104 -5.66 -9.09 14.94
CA VAL A 104 -4.64 -9.24 13.89
C VAL A 104 -3.26 -9.23 14.52
N ASN A 105 -2.54 -10.34 14.40
CA ASN A 105 -1.16 -10.47 14.85
C ASN A 105 -0.21 -10.60 13.66
N LEU A 106 0.33 -9.49 13.17
CA LEU A 106 1.30 -9.50 12.07
C LEU A 106 2.71 -9.87 12.52
N SER A 107 3.00 -9.86 13.82
CA SER A 107 4.34 -10.20 14.33
C SER A 107 4.75 -11.66 14.13
N GLN A 108 3.81 -12.53 13.76
CA GLN A 108 4.09 -13.91 13.38
C GLN A 108 4.78 -14.04 12.01
N PHE A 109 4.66 -13.01 11.15
CA PHE A 109 5.30 -12.96 9.84
C PHE A 109 6.59 -12.14 9.92
N ASN A 110 7.64 -12.63 9.29
CA ASN A 110 8.96 -11.98 9.21
C ASN A 110 9.29 -11.45 7.81
N ASN A 111 8.41 -11.68 6.86
CA ASN A 111 8.59 -11.27 5.48
C ASN A 111 7.32 -10.58 4.95
N PRO A 112 7.30 -9.25 4.80
CA PRO A 112 6.13 -8.52 4.31
C PRO A 112 5.80 -8.79 2.83
N PHE A 113 6.67 -9.48 2.09
CA PHE A 113 6.42 -9.85 0.69
C PHE A 113 5.55 -11.10 0.52
N GLU A 114 5.26 -11.82 1.60
CA GLU A 114 4.32 -12.96 1.62
C GLU A 114 2.86 -12.47 1.66
N LEU A 115 2.50 -11.62 0.68
CA LEU A 115 1.21 -10.89 0.66
C LEU A 115 0.02 -11.84 0.76
N ASP A 116 0.00 -12.90 -0.05
CA ASP A 116 -1.12 -13.84 -0.11
C ASP A 116 -1.29 -14.59 1.23
N ASP A 117 -0.21 -14.99 1.86
CA ASP A 117 -0.24 -15.71 3.14
C ASP A 117 -0.70 -14.78 4.28
N ILE A 118 -0.21 -13.54 4.30
CA ILE A 118 -0.58 -12.54 5.30
C ILE A 118 -2.05 -12.15 5.15
N LEU A 119 -2.50 -11.85 3.93
CA LEU A 119 -3.87 -11.45 3.67
C LEU A 119 -4.84 -12.63 3.85
N GLY A 120 -4.43 -13.85 3.47
CA GLY A 120 -5.18 -15.07 3.76
C GLY A 120 -5.37 -15.29 5.26
N TYR A 121 -4.33 -15.06 6.08
CA TYR A 121 -4.44 -15.07 7.53
C TYR A 121 -5.43 -14.02 8.04
N VAL A 122 -5.33 -12.78 7.58
CA VAL A 122 -6.24 -11.69 7.98
C VAL A 122 -7.69 -12.03 7.63
N ASP A 123 -7.91 -12.61 6.46
CA ASP A 123 -9.24 -13.05 6.03
C ASP A 123 -9.83 -14.16 6.90
N SER A 124 -8.98 -15.05 7.40
CA SER A 124 -9.39 -16.19 8.22
C SER A 124 -9.86 -15.81 9.63
N ILE A 125 -9.52 -14.62 10.14
CA ILE A 125 -9.82 -14.19 11.52
C ILE A 125 -11.31 -14.10 11.79
N ALA A 126 -12.07 -13.57 10.82
CA ALA A 126 -13.54 -13.49 10.92
C ALA A 126 -14.19 -13.29 9.55
N ILE A 127 -15.45 -13.72 9.42
CA ILE A 127 -16.28 -13.43 8.26
C ILE A 127 -16.65 -11.94 8.28
N TYR A 128 -16.85 -11.32 7.12
CA TYR A 128 -17.12 -9.88 6.96
C TYR A 128 -15.91 -9.01 7.40
N ASN A 129 -16.15 -7.91 8.10
CA ASN A 129 -15.16 -6.92 8.54
C ASN A 129 -14.31 -6.39 7.36
N THR A 130 -14.96 -6.12 6.25
CA THR A 130 -14.31 -5.79 4.96
C THR A 130 -13.54 -4.48 5.03
N ALA A 131 -14.04 -3.48 5.76
CA ALA A 131 -13.35 -2.21 5.95
C ALA A 131 -12.05 -2.39 6.76
N ALA A 132 -12.08 -3.20 7.83
CA ALA A 132 -10.90 -3.51 8.62
C ALA A 132 -9.85 -4.28 7.81
N LYS A 133 -10.28 -5.30 7.06
CA LYS A 133 -9.40 -6.10 6.18
C LYS A 133 -8.76 -5.23 5.10
N ALA A 134 -9.56 -4.40 4.43
CA ALA A 134 -9.06 -3.47 3.43
C ALA A 134 -8.00 -2.51 3.98
N SER A 135 -8.13 -2.05 5.23
CA SER A 135 -7.14 -1.17 5.83
C SER A 135 -5.79 -1.85 6.04
N VAL A 136 -5.78 -3.15 6.40
CA VAL A 136 -4.54 -3.94 6.51
C VAL A 136 -3.94 -4.20 5.14
N ASP A 137 -4.76 -4.57 4.16
CA ASP A 137 -4.35 -4.81 2.78
C ASP A 137 -3.67 -3.56 2.18
N ILE A 138 -4.32 -2.39 2.26
CA ILE A 138 -3.79 -1.12 1.78
C ILE A 138 -2.46 -0.79 2.48
N ALA A 139 -2.41 -0.93 3.83
CA ALA A 139 -1.19 -0.65 4.59
C ALA A 139 -0.04 -1.59 4.21
N LEU A 140 -0.31 -2.87 3.99
CA LEU A 140 0.69 -3.86 3.61
C LEU A 140 1.23 -3.57 2.19
N HIS A 141 0.36 -3.26 1.24
CA HIS A 141 0.77 -2.88 -0.10
C HIS A 141 1.58 -1.57 -0.11
N ASP A 142 1.19 -0.56 0.67
CA ASP A 142 1.94 0.69 0.79
C ASP A 142 3.34 0.44 1.39
N LEU A 143 3.43 -0.42 2.42
CA LEU A 143 4.71 -0.83 3.01
C LEU A 143 5.61 -1.51 1.97
N VAL A 144 5.09 -2.51 1.26
CA VAL A 144 5.86 -3.26 0.25
C VAL A 144 6.32 -2.36 -0.88
N GLY A 145 5.45 -1.46 -1.38
CA GLY A 145 5.83 -0.47 -2.38
C GLY A 145 7.00 0.42 -1.93
N LYS A 146 6.99 0.85 -0.65
CA LYS A 146 8.07 1.64 -0.04
C LYS A 146 9.37 0.82 0.13
N LEU A 147 9.27 -0.43 0.54
CA LEU A 147 10.42 -1.34 0.67
C LEU A 147 11.11 -1.60 -0.68
N ILE A 148 10.33 -1.74 -1.74
CA ILE A 148 10.83 -1.94 -3.12
C ILE A 148 11.31 -0.60 -3.72
N GLY A 149 10.82 0.54 -3.22
CA GLY A 149 11.05 1.87 -3.79
C GLY A 149 10.32 2.08 -5.12
N GLN A 150 9.21 1.39 -5.35
CA GLN A 150 8.42 1.45 -6.58
C GLN A 150 6.92 1.60 -6.30
N PRO A 151 6.21 2.45 -7.05
CA PRO A 151 4.76 2.52 -6.94
C PRO A 151 4.11 1.29 -7.60
N TRP A 152 2.97 0.85 -7.06
CA TRP A 152 2.29 -0.37 -7.50
C TRP A 152 1.91 -0.37 -8.99
N HIS A 153 1.55 0.77 -9.56
CA HIS A 153 1.26 0.83 -10.99
C HIS A 153 2.48 0.43 -11.83
N ALA A 154 3.69 0.79 -11.41
CA ALA A 154 4.92 0.40 -12.11
C ALA A 154 5.24 -1.08 -11.88
N ILE A 155 5.05 -1.61 -10.65
CA ILE A 155 5.23 -3.03 -10.32
C ILE A 155 4.32 -3.91 -11.19
N TRP A 156 3.06 -3.49 -11.40
CA TRP A 156 2.10 -4.21 -12.23
C TRP A 156 2.21 -3.90 -13.74
N GLY A 157 3.18 -3.08 -14.15
CA GLY A 157 3.38 -2.73 -15.56
C GLY A 157 2.34 -1.77 -16.14
N TYR A 158 1.59 -1.05 -15.30
CA TYR A 158 0.65 -0.04 -15.76
C TYR A 158 1.33 1.28 -16.07
N THR A 159 0.85 1.96 -17.10
CA THR A 159 1.35 3.28 -17.53
C THR A 159 0.48 4.38 -16.94
N ALA A 160 1.03 5.22 -16.07
CA ALA A 160 0.29 6.30 -15.41
C ALA A 160 -0.40 7.28 -16.38
N SER A 161 0.20 7.55 -17.56
CA SER A 161 -0.41 8.42 -18.59
C SER A 161 -1.64 7.83 -19.28
N LYS A 162 -1.93 6.53 -19.09
CA LYS A 162 -3.11 5.84 -19.65
C LYS A 162 -4.25 5.72 -18.64
N VAL A 163 -4.10 6.30 -17.45
CA VAL A 163 -5.17 6.28 -16.43
C VAL A 163 -6.36 7.10 -16.95
N PRO A 164 -7.59 6.58 -16.89
CA PRO A 164 -8.78 7.32 -17.27
C PRO A 164 -9.00 8.50 -16.32
N VAL A 165 -9.71 9.52 -16.80
CA VAL A 165 -10.12 10.65 -15.95
C VAL A 165 -11.03 10.14 -14.82
N THR A 166 -10.80 10.65 -13.61
CA THR A 166 -11.64 10.31 -12.46
C THR A 166 -12.97 11.06 -12.53
N THR A 167 -14.00 10.52 -11.89
CA THR A 167 -15.26 11.21 -11.65
C THR A 167 -15.21 11.93 -10.31
N PHE A 168 -15.90 13.07 -10.23
CA PHE A 168 -16.07 13.81 -8.98
C PHE A 168 -17.53 13.83 -8.58
N THR A 169 -17.84 13.37 -7.37
CA THR A 169 -19.21 13.38 -6.85
C THR A 169 -19.55 14.78 -6.33
N ILE A 170 -20.57 15.38 -6.90
CA ILE A 170 -21.14 16.64 -6.42
C ILE A 170 -22.27 16.29 -5.46
N GLY A 171 -22.14 16.70 -4.18
CA GLY A 171 -23.22 16.56 -3.20
C GLY A 171 -24.39 17.49 -3.56
N MET A 172 -25.58 17.18 -3.02
CA MET A 172 -26.75 18.07 -3.19
C MET A 172 -26.46 19.41 -2.51
N ALA A 173 -26.82 20.50 -3.18
CA ALA A 173 -26.83 21.82 -2.55
C ALA A 173 -27.98 21.89 -1.54
N SER A 174 -27.73 22.47 -0.36
CA SER A 174 -28.75 22.82 0.63
C SER A 174 -29.46 24.09 0.24
#